data_abe01c94321d41372122f651203b6a0a
#
_entry.id   abe01c94321d41372122f651203b6a0a
#
_cell.length_a   1.000
_cell.length_b   1.000
_cell.length_c   1.000
_cell.angle_alpha   90.00
_cell.angle_beta   90.00
_cell.angle_gamma   90.00
#
_symmetry.space_group_name_H-M   'P 1'
#
loop_
_entity.id
_entity.type
_entity.pdbx_description
1 polymer ?
#
loop_
_entity_poly.entity_id
_entity_poly.type
_entity_poly.pdbx_seq_one_letter_code
_entity_poly.pdbx_strand_id
1 'polypeptide(L)'
;MNHFNDNYRQAKVHASRRGFQYTLPNGYRLSVMFDHGNYCDNRFSGAFPLERPMSSSNFEVAVFTPDDKFLDLVDEVDDEDGTRRVEQVIGWVPAWTLPNLIQRIKYFPEYRLNLHDELRVYALAFGKFCEKAKDGQDPRTITDI
;
A
#
# COMPACT_ATOMS: atom_id res chain seq x y z
N MET A 1 -2.71 0.09 -24.36
CA MET A 1 -2.90 1.54 -24.35
C MET A 1 -2.98 2.05 -22.93
N ASN A 2 -2.22 3.07 -22.61
CA ASN A 2 -2.25 3.70 -21.30
C ASN A 2 -3.37 4.73 -21.25
N HIS A 3 -4.35 4.53 -20.37
CA HIS A 3 -5.49 5.43 -20.21
C HIS A 3 -5.29 6.45 -19.08
N PHE A 4 -4.08 6.51 -18.51
CA PHE A 4 -3.77 7.50 -17.50
C PHE A 4 -3.84 8.90 -18.09
N ASN A 5 -4.50 9.80 -17.38
CA ASN A 5 -4.49 11.24 -17.66
C ASN A 5 -3.89 11.99 -16.46
N ASP A 6 -3.66 13.28 -16.62
CA ASP A 6 -3.01 14.07 -15.58
C ASP A 6 -3.90 14.33 -14.36
N ASN A 7 -5.16 13.88 -14.39
CA ASN A 7 -6.08 14.00 -13.26
C ASN A 7 -5.92 12.91 -12.21
N TYR A 8 -5.02 11.96 -12.41
CA TYR A 8 -4.84 10.85 -11.46
C TYR A 8 -4.50 11.35 -10.04
N ARG A 9 -3.82 12.50 -9.93
CA ARG A 9 -3.47 13.07 -8.63
C ARG A 9 -4.68 13.55 -7.83
N GLN A 10 -5.83 13.67 -8.46
CA GLN A 10 -7.07 14.06 -7.79
C GLN A 10 -7.82 12.88 -7.20
N ALA A 11 -7.34 11.66 -7.43
CA ALA A 11 -7.96 10.46 -6.87
C ALA A 11 -7.98 10.51 -5.35
N LYS A 12 -9.10 10.08 -4.77
CA LYS A 12 -9.30 10.01 -3.32
C LYS A 12 -9.95 8.69 -2.95
N VAL A 13 -9.69 8.25 -1.73
CA VAL A 13 -10.42 7.15 -1.11
C VAL A 13 -11.44 7.71 -0.15
N HIS A 14 -12.58 7.05 -0.03
CA HIS A 14 -13.69 7.45 0.85
C HIS A 14 -14.16 6.25 1.64
N ALA A 15 -14.47 6.47 2.91
CA ALA A 15 -15.07 5.44 3.74
C ALA A 15 -15.87 6.09 4.88
N SER A 16 -16.86 5.36 5.39
CA SER A 16 -17.60 5.75 6.58
C SER A 16 -16.89 5.39 7.88
N ARG A 17 -15.73 4.74 7.78
CA ARG A 17 -14.90 4.31 8.90
C ARG A 17 -13.44 4.63 8.61
N ARG A 18 -12.52 4.11 9.45
CA ARG A 18 -11.07 4.37 9.38
C ARG A 18 -10.42 4.02 8.04
N GLY A 19 -11.07 3.17 7.26
CA GLY A 19 -10.55 2.65 6.02
C GLY A 19 -11.31 1.40 5.64
N PHE A 20 -10.68 0.56 4.86
CA PHE A 20 -11.31 -0.70 4.45
C PHE A 20 -10.24 -1.77 4.26
N GLN A 21 -10.70 -3.01 4.22
CA GLN A 21 -9.88 -4.16 3.84
C GLN A 21 -10.54 -4.85 2.66
N TYR A 22 -9.72 -5.34 1.75
CA TYR A 22 -10.20 -6.07 0.59
C TYR A 22 -9.47 -7.40 0.50
N THR A 23 -10.22 -8.51 0.62
CA THR A 23 -9.68 -9.85 0.45
C THR A 23 -9.81 -10.26 -1.00
N LEU A 24 -8.69 -10.55 -1.64
CA LEU A 24 -8.67 -10.97 -3.03
C LEU A 24 -9.02 -12.45 -3.15
N PRO A 25 -9.42 -12.92 -4.35
CA PRO A 25 -9.75 -14.33 -4.55
C PRO A 25 -8.63 -15.31 -4.20
N ASN A 26 -7.35 -14.87 -4.27
CA ASN A 26 -6.21 -15.70 -3.87
C ASN A 26 -5.97 -15.73 -2.36
N GLY A 27 -6.82 -15.07 -1.56
CA GLY A 27 -6.78 -15.09 -0.10
C GLY A 27 -5.95 -13.99 0.54
N TYR A 28 -5.10 -13.30 -0.20
CA TYR A 28 -4.35 -12.15 0.34
C TYR A 28 -5.31 -11.01 0.61
N ARG A 29 -5.01 -10.22 1.62
CA ARG A 29 -5.87 -9.11 2.03
C ARG A 29 -5.09 -7.81 2.04
N LEU A 30 -5.62 -6.81 1.34
CA LEU A 30 -5.10 -5.46 1.31
C LEU A 30 -5.81 -4.64 2.38
N SER A 31 -5.05 -3.97 3.24
CA SER A 31 -5.57 -3.03 4.22
C SER A 31 -5.25 -1.61 3.79
N VAL A 32 -6.27 -0.77 3.71
CA VAL A 32 -6.17 0.64 3.31
C VAL A 32 -6.77 1.48 4.42
N MET A 33 -5.93 2.25 5.12
CA MET A 33 -6.33 3.02 6.30
C MET A 33 -5.99 4.50 6.10
N PHE A 34 -6.93 5.37 6.42
CA PHE A 34 -6.75 6.82 6.22
C PHE A 34 -7.46 7.68 7.26
N ASP A 35 -7.45 7.24 8.50
CA ASP A 35 -7.98 7.97 9.64
C ASP A 35 -6.90 8.87 10.23
N HIS A 36 -7.27 9.71 11.20
CA HIS A 36 -6.34 10.63 11.86
C HIS A 36 -5.21 9.92 12.63
N GLY A 37 -5.36 8.65 12.95
CA GLY A 37 -4.31 7.83 13.57
C GLY A 37 -3.37 7.16 12.60
N ASN A 38 -3.59 7.30 11.29
CA ASN A 38 -2.82 6.63 10.25
C ASN A 38 -1.82 7.58 9.58
N TYR A 39 -0.82 7.02 8.89
CA TYR A 39 0.15 7.79 8.13
C TYR A 39 -0.45 8.22 6.80
N CYS A 40 -1.20 9.32 6.82
CA CYS A 40 -1.89 9.91 5.66
C CYS A 40 -2.23 11.37 5.96
N ASP A 41 -2.84 12.08 5.00
CA ASP A 41 -3.19 13.49 5.15
C ASP A 41 -4.17 13.76 6.29
N ASN A 42 -4.93 12.76 6.73
CA ASN A 42 -5.83 12.91 7.87
C ASN A 42 -5.13 12.79 9.22
N ARG A 43 -3.83 12.49 9.24
CA ARG A 43 -3.08 12.34 10.47
C ARG A 43 -3.09 13.65 11.26
N PHE A 44 -3.45 13.55 12.55
CA PHE A 44 -3.52 14.70 13.44
C PHE A 44 -4.48 15.80 12.96
N SER A 45 -5.52 15.46 12.19
CA SER A 45 -6.46 16.44 11.68
C SER A 45 -7.22 17.20 12.78
N GLY A 46 -7.20 16.70 14.02
CA GLY A 46 -7.84 17.35 15.16
C GLY A 46 -9.37 17.33 15.15
N ALA A 47 -9.98 16.77 14.11
CA ALA A 47 -11.42 16.60 14.05
C ALA A 47 -11.86 15.48 14.98
N PHE A 48 -12.32 15.82 16.17
CA PHE A 48 -12.77 14.84 17.15
C PHE A 48 -14.10 15.32 17.77
N PRO A 49 -15.18 14.53 17.79
CA PRO A 49 -15.28 13.19 17.25
C PRO A 49 -15.11 13.16 15.72
N LEU A 50 -14.69 12.04 15.20
CA LEU A 50 -14.42 11.87 13.79
C LEU A 50 -15.68 12.10 12.96
N GLU A 51 -15.60 13.02 12.00
CA GLU A 51 -16.64 13.20 11.02
C GLU A 51 -16.63 12.04 10.02
N ARG A 52 -17.80 11.58 9.67
CA ARG A 52 -17.96 10.48 8.72
C ARG A 52 -18.94 10.88 7.62
N PRO A 53 -18.69 10.48 6.37
CA PRO A 53 -17.53 9.71 5.87
C PRO A 53 -16.26 10.56 5.79
N MET A 54 -15.11 9.89 5.84
CA MET A 54 -13.82 10.52 5.64
C MET A 54 -13.34 10.33 4.21
N SER A 55 -12.51 11.24 3.73
CA SER A 55 -11.82 11.10 2.45
C SER A 55 -10.35 11.46 2.62
N SER A 56 -9.51 10.92 1.74
CA SER A 56 -8.09 11.23 1.72
C SER A 56 -7.53 11.07 0.32
N SER A 57 -6.53 11.86 -0.02
CA SER A 57 -5.77 11.71 -1.27
C SER A 57 -4.63 10.71 -1.15
N ASN A 58 -4.37 10.19 0.06
CA ASN A 58 -3.38 9.15 0.32
C ASN A 58 -3.82 8.30 1.51
N PHE A 59 -3.10 7.21 1.72
CA PHE A 59 -3.47 6.25 2.76
C PHE A 59 -2.26 5.46 3.27
N GLU A 60 -2.48 4.76 4.35
CA GLU A 60 -1.55 3.80 4.92
C GLU A 60 -1.95 2.39 4.43
N VAL A 61 -0.99 1.62 3.95
CA VAL A 61 -1.24 0.32 3.34
C VAL A 61 -0.47 -0.79 4.04
N ALA A 62 -1.11 -1.94 4.17
CA ALA A 62 -0.50 -3.19 4.60
C ALA A 62 -1.11 -4.35 3.80
N VAL A 63 -0.38 -5.46 3.73
CA VAL A 63 -0.85 -6.67 3.07
C VAL A 63 -0.73 -7.84 4.04
N PHE A 64 -1.80 -8.62 4.14
CA PHE A 64 -1.86 -9.81 4.97
C PHE A 64 -1.87 -11.07 4.11
N THR A 65 -1.19 -12.09 4.59
CA THR A 65 -1.27 -13.44 4.01
C THR A 65 -2.65 -14.06 4.29
N PRO A 66 -3.02 -15.13 3.58
CA PRO A 66 -4.28 -15.83 3.87
C PRO A 66 -4.38 -16.34 5.31
N ASP A 67 -3.27 -16.55 6.00
CA ASP A 67 -3.26 -16.94 7.42
C ASP A 67 -3.04 -15.76 8.38
N ASP A 68 -3.41 -14.54 7.93
CA ASP A 68 -3.44 -13.31 8.74
C ASP A 68 -2.09 -12.82 9.26
N LYS A 69 -1.03 -13.06 8.54
CA LYS A 69 0.29 -12.52 8.87
C LYS A 69 0.61 -11.31 8.01
N PHE A 70 1.22 -10.29 8.60
CA PHE A 70 1.75 -9.16 7.84
C PHE A 70 2.87 -9.61 6.90
N LEU A 71 2.87 -9.06 5.68
CA LEU A 71 4.02 -9.19 4.79
C LEU A 71 4.99 -8.04 5.02
N ASP A 72 6.28 -8.35 5.00
CA ASP A 72 7.32 -7.33 4.96
C ASP A 72 7.32 -6.70 3.56
N LEU A 73 7.01 -5.41 3.49
CA LEU A 73 6.93 -4.66 2.23
C LEU A 73 8.21 -3.90 1.93
N VAL A 74 9.01 -3.64 2.94
CA VAL A 74 10.33 -3.04 2.83
C VAL A 74 11.30 -3.87 3.65
N ASP A 75 12.44 -4.20 3.07
CA ASP A 75 13.55 -4.83 3.78
C ASP A 75 14.83 -4.41 3.07
N GLU A 76 15.47 -3.39 3.59
CA GLU A 76 16.63 -2.74 2.99
C GLU A 76 17.75 -2.61 4.01
N VAL A 77 18.98 -2.78 3.53
CA VAL A 77 20.20 -2.55 4.31
C VAL A 77 20.90 -1.34 3.73
N ASP A 78 21.24 -0.38 4.59
CA ASP A 78 22.05 0.77 4.21
C ASP A 78 23.48 0.32 3.98
N ASP A 79 24.04 0.60 2.79
CA ASP A 79 25.38 0.18 2.42
C ASP A 79 26.47 0.91 3.20
N GLU A 80 26.19 2.11 3.72
CA GLU A 80 27.17 2.92 4.42
C GLU A 80 27.32 2.52 5.89
N ASP A 81 26.19 2.40 6.61
CA ASP A 81 26.21 2.15 8.05
C ASP A 81 25.75 0.75 8.46
N GLY A 82 25.24 -0.05 7.50
CA GLY A 82 24.78 -1.41 7.77
C GLY A 82 23.42 -1.49 8.47
N THR A 83 22.73 -0.38 8.67
CA THR A 83 21.42 -0.41 9.28
C THR A 83 20.39 -1.10 8.37
N ARG A 84 19.47 -1.82 8.98
CA ARG A 84 18.41 -2.53 8.28
C ARG A 84 17.07 -1.87 8.58
N ARG A 85 16.30 -1.59 7.54
CA ARG A 85 14.93 -1.08 7.65
C ARG A 85 13.96 -2.14 7.17
N VAL A 86 13.05 -2.56 8.04
CA VAL A 86 11.97 -3.50 7.71
C VAL A 86 10.65 -2.82 8.02
N GLU A 87 9.74 -2.76 7.06
CA GLU A 87 8.42 -2.15 7.26
C GLU A 87 7.33 -3.05 6.70
N GLN A 88 6.28 -3.22 7.48
CA GLN A 88 5.08 -3.97 7.10
C GLN A 88 3.93 -3.03 6.73
N VAL A 89 4.08 -1.75 7.03
CA VAL A 89 3.09 -0.71 6.76
C VAL A 89 3.79 0.44 6.05
N ILE A 90 3.19 0.93 4.96
CA ILE A 90 3.71 2.08 4.23
C ILE A 90 2.66 3.18 4.26
N GLY A 91 3.05 4.36 4.75
CA GLY A 91 2.18 5.53 4.82
C GLY A 91 2.27 6.42 3.60
N TRP A 92 1.36 7.37 3.53
CA TRP A 92 1.30 8.41 2.49
C TRP A 92 1.29 7.89 1.06
N VAL A 93 0.73 6.70 0.83
CA VAL A 93 0.61 6.12 -0.50
C VAL A 93 -0.53 6.81 -1.23
N PRO A 94 -0.29 7.40 -2.42
CA PRO A 94 -1.33 8.15 -3.12
C PRO A 94 -2.54 7.30 -3.49
N ALA A 95 -3.72 7.87 -3.39
CA ALA A 95 -4.98 7.15 -3.62
C ALA A 95 -5.08 6.60 -5.06
N TRP A 96 -4.46 7.25 -6.03
CA TRP A 96 -4.49 6.77 -7.42
C TRP A 96 -3.87 5.37 -7.59
N THR A 97 -3.03 4.94 -6.62
CA THR A 97 -2.36 3.64 -6.69
C THR A 97 -3.30 2.46 -6.49
N LEU A 98 -4.47 2.67 -5.89
CA LEU A 98 -5.32 1.59 -5.40
C LEU A 98 -5.60 0.49 -6.45
N PRO A 99 -6.00 0.80 -7.69
CA PRO A 99 -6.20 -0.24 -8.70
C PRO A 99 -4.91 -1.02 -9.01
N ASN A 100 -3.77 -0.33 -9.00
CA ASN A 100 -2.46 -0.97 -9.23
C ASN A 100 -2.08 -1.89 -8.09
N LEU A 101 -2.36 -1.49 -6.85
CA LEU A 101 -2.06 -2.31 -5.67
C LEU A 101 -2.87 -3.60 -5.70
N ILE A 102 -4.15 -3.50 -6.01
CA ILE A 102 -5.04 -4.67 -6.14
C ILE A 102 -4.52 -5.60 -7.24
N GLN A 103 -4.16 -5.04 -8.40
CA GLN A 103 -3.67 -5.81 -9.52
C GLN A 103 -2.38 -6.56 -9.18
N ARG A 104 -1.46 -5.91 -8.46
CA ARG A 104 -0.20 -6.54 -8.05
C ARG A 104 -0.44 -7.70 -7.10
N ILE A 105 -1.32 -7.53 -6.10
CA ILE A 105 -1.64 -8.60 -5.15
C ILE A 105 -2.33 -9.77 -5.86
N LYS A 106 -3.15 -9.48 -6.88
CA LYS A 106 -3.82 -10.50 -7.67
C LYS A 106 -2.82 -11.51 -8.27
N TYR A 107 -1.62 -11.05 -8.60
CA TYR A 107 -0.58 -11.89 -9.18
C TYR A 107 0.41 -12.47 -8.17
N PHE A 108 0.17 -12.27 -6.87
CA PHE A 108 0.96 -12.93 -5.84
C PHE A 108 0.84 -14.45 -5.99
N PRO A 109 1.90 -15.20 -5.70
CA PRO A 109 1.86 -16.66 -5.81
C PRO A 109 0.84 -17.27 -4.89
N GLU A 110 0.28 -18.41 -5.28
CA GLU A 110 -0.62 -19.16 -4.42
C GLU A 110 0.05 -19.43 -3.07
N TYR A 111 -0.65 -19.15 -1.98
CA TYR A 111 -0.08 -19.24 -0.65
C TYR A 111 0.16 -20.69 -0.23
N ARG A 112 1.40 -21.00 0.15
CA ARG A 112 1.84 -22.32 0.63
C ARG A 112 2.86 -22.14 1.75
N LEU A 113 2.98 -23.16 2.63
CA LEU A 113 3.88 -23.10 3.76
C LEU A 113 5.35 -22.91 3.40
N ASN A 114 5.79 -23.34 2.22
CA ASN A 114 7.19 -23.29 1.79
C ASN A 114 7.49 -22.18 0.77
N LEU A 115 6.67 -21.13 0.75
CA LEU A 115 6.69 -20.13 -0.31
C LEU A 115 7.47 -18.86 0.06
N HIS A 116 8.17 -18.83 1.19
CA HIS A 116 8.71 -17.58 1.75
C HIS A 116 9.57 -16.78 0.78
N ASP A 117 10.49 -17.40 0.08
CA ASP A 117 11.43 -16.68 -0.81
C ASP A 117 10.72 -16.10 -2.03
N GLU A 118 9.84 -16.87 -2.64
CA GLU A 118 9.09 -16.43 -3.80
C GLU A 118 8.12 -15.28 -3.43
N LEU A 119 7.36 -15.48 -2.37
CA LEU A 119 6.42 -14.47 -1.88
C LEU A 119 7.13 -13.17 -1.52
N ARG A 120 8.32 -13.26 -0.91
CA ARG A 120 9.12 -12.11 -0.54
C ARG A 120 9.45 -11.22 -1.74
N VAL A 121 9.77 -11.81 -2.89
CA VAL A 121 10.06 -11.04 -4.11
C VAL A 121 8.85 -10.19 -4.50
N TYR A 122 7.66 -10.77 -4.49
CA TYR A 122 6.42 -10.05 -4.81
C TYR A 122 6.09 -8.97 -3.78
N ALA A 123 6.26 -9.28 -2.50
CA ALA A 123 5.99 -8.34 -1.42
C ALA A 123 6.93 -7.12 -1.48
N LEU A 124 8.21 -7.33 -1.72
CA LEU A 124 9.19 -6.25 -1.82
C LEU A 124 8.98 -5.41 -3.09
N ALA A 125 8.58 -6.03 -4.20
CA ALA A 125 8.23 -5.30 -5.43
C ALA A 125 6.99 -4.41 -5.19
N PHE A 126 5.99 -4.91 -4.49
CA PHE A 126 4.82 -4.15 -4.07
C PHE A 126 5.24 -2.93 -3.22
N GLY A 127 6.10 -3.15 -2.24
CA GLY A 127 6.60 -2.08 -1.38
C GLY A 127 7.38 -1.02 -2.16
N LYS A 128 8.22 -1.41 -3.11
CA LYS A 128 8.94 -0.48 -3.97
C LYS A 128 8.02 0.38 -4.81
N PHE A 129 6.96 -0.22 -5.35
CA PHE A 129 5.95 0.54 -6.07
C PHE A 129 5.33 1.62 -5.19
N CYS A 130 4.92 1.26 -3.96
CA CYS A 130 4.35 2.20 -3.00
C CYS A 130 5.32 3.34 -2.68
N GLU A 131 6.60 3.02 -2.44
CA GLU A 131 7.61 4.03 -2.11
C GLU A 131 7.84 5.00 -3.26
N LYS A 132 7.94 4.51 -4.49
CA LYS A 132 8.10 5.36 -5.67
C LYS A 132 6.89 6.26 -5.89
N ALA A 133 5.69 5.73 -5.73
CA ALA A 133 4.47 6.51 -5.85
C ALA A 133 4.37 7.58 -4.76
N LYS A 134 4.72 7.23 -3.53
CA LYS A 134 4.77 8.14 -2.39
C LYS A 134 5.73 9.31 -2.64
N ASP A 135 6.87 9.05 -3.26
CA ASP A 135 7.87 10.06 -3.60
C ASP A 135 7.44 10.93 -4.80
N GLY A 136 6.26 10.71 -5.34
CA GLY A 136 5.70 11.53 -6.41
C GLY A 136 6.11 11.12 -7.82
N GLN A 137 6.70 9.95 -7.99
CA GLN A 137 7.07 9.46 -9.32
C GLN A 137 5.83 9.29 -10.19
N ASP A 138 5.91 9.72 -11.45
CA ASP A 138 4.83 9.56 -12.42
C ASP A 138 4.51 8.06 -12.58
N PRO A 139 3.23 7.66 -12.44
CA PRO A 139 2.86 6.25 -12.55
C PRO A 139 3.27 5.60 -13.87
N ARG A 140 3.37 6.40 -14.94
CA ARG A 140 3.78 5.91 -16.25
C ARG A 140 5.25 5.53 -16.32
N THR A 141 6.06 5.98 -15.36
CA THR A 141 7.50 5.72 -15.30
C THR A 141 7.87 4.70 -14.23
N ILE A 142 6.93 4.26 -13.39
CA ILE A 142 7.19 3.22 -12.41
C ILE A 142 7.18 1.89 -13.12
N THR A 143 8.34 1.29 -13.26
CA THR A 143 8.47 -0.01 -13.90
C THR A 143 8.47 -1.13 -12.86
N ASP A 144 7.97 -2.27 -13.25
CA ASP A 144 8.10 -3.48 -12.47
C ASP A 144 9.54 -3.98 -12.54
N ILE A 145 9.97 -4.52 -11.46
CA ILE A 145 11.32 -5.08 -11.36
C ILE A 145 11.33 -6.50 -11.87
#